data_6ab5855254ee1f4073e525f907fba629
#
_entry.id   6ab5855254ee1f4073e525f907fba629
#
_cell.length_a   1.000
_cell.length_b   1.000
_cell.length_c   1.000
_cell.angle_alpha   90.00
_cell.angle_beta   90.00
_cell.angle_gamma   90.00
#
_symmetry.space_group_name_H-M   'P 1'
#
loop_
_entity.id
_entity.type
_entity.pdbx_description
1 polymer ?
#
loop_
_entity_poly.entity_id
_entity_poly.type
_entity_poly.pdbx_seq_one_letter_code
_entity_poly.pdbx_strand_id
1 'polypeptide(L)'
;MISLLLESTVRSLAFAGVIGLALQISRVRNVSTRLAAWTCVLYGALLLPLAVPFLPPLAVHVPDRAANQRVITLPVETFRTYRAEMSAEAPRAHFNWRTAGMEIYLSVAIGLLGRLAFGLMVTRRLRRTTRPVNDPRVLATLSAQSYQASIRTLPALAESNALAVPITLGWMRPCIILPDSWREWPDATTEAVLAHELSHVQRGDYAMLLAASLYRCLFWFSPLAWWLDKHLRELTEQASDDSALRATADRTQYAEVLLGFFEALQSQRGRIRWQGVAMARGARAGRRIDRILAEDHKLSTPARWPVMAALAVLTVPLLYLCGTFQPVAMAQPTNKSEDSYVIVSGDITTMNGSNRDFEQALSFKHQIGEEYIWFRRDDKAYVIRDAGILKAAHKLFEPQHELGVRQGVLGEQQGKLGELQAALGEKQSTVRTTPPDLTRDIERLKEKLKTAATAEDLGDVQALLGELQSKIAEKQASLGGDQAKLGEAQAKLGEQQAKLGEEQAKLGEQQAKLAEKAGRQLKALIDEAFKKGVVESEPR
;
A
#
# COMPACT_ATOMS: atom_id res chain seq x y z
N MET A 1 2.22 16.17 -3.02
CA MET A 1 1.07 15.50 -2.39
C MET A 1 1.18 13.98 -2.43
N ILE A 2 1.39 13.33 -3.60
CA ILE A 2 1.55 11.87 -3.67
C ILE A 2 2.71 11.37 -2.81
N SER A 3 3.85 12.04 -2.81
CA SER A 3 5.00 11.68 -1.95
C SER A 3 4.66 11.71 -0.46
N LEU A 4 3.92 12.73 -0.01
CA LEU A 4 3.45 12.83 1.38
C LEU A 4 2.52 11.68 1.77
N LEU A 5 1.62 11.26 0.87
CA LEU A 5 0.71 10.14 1.11
C LEU A 5 1.46 8.80 1.18
N LEU A 6 2.42 8.58 0.27
CA LEU A 6 3.25 7.38 0.28
C LEU A 6 4.13 7.33 1.53
N GLU A 7 4.78 8.44 1.86
CA GLU A 7 5.61 8.56 3.05
C GLU A 7 4.80 8.30 4.34
N SER A 8 3.62 8.92 4.46
CA SER A 8 2.70 8.69 5.58
C SER A 8 2.24 7.24 5.66
N THR A 9 2.07 6.57 4.51
CA THR A 9 1.71 5.15 4.48
C THR A 9 2.83 4.26 5.00
N VAL A 10 4.08 4.49 4.55
CA VAL A 10 5.24 3.73 5.03
C VAL A 10 5.44 3.92 6.55
N ARG A 11 5.34 5.16 7.02
CA ARG A 11 5.42 5.49 8.45
C ARG A 11 4.32 4.83 9.26
N SER A 12 3.08 4.84 8.75
CA SER A 12 1.93 4.16 9.40
C SER A 12 2.11 2.64 9.44
N LEU A 13 2.68 2.04 8.39
CA LEU A 13 3.00 0.61 8.36
C LEU A 13 4.09 0.26 9.37
N ALA A 14 5.15 1.07 9.48
CA ALA A 14 6.20 0.88 10.47
C ALA A 14 5.64 0.98 11.90
N PHE A 15 4.83 2.00 12.16
CA PHE A 15 4.15 2.20 13.43
C PHE A 15 3.25 1.00 13.80
N ALA A 16 2.42 0.53 12.85
CA ALA A 16 1.59 -0.65 13.03
C ALA A 16 2.41 -1.92 13.26
N GLY A 17 3.53 -2.07 12.56
CA GLY A 17 4.46 -3.19 12.72
C GLY A 17 5.06 -3.26 14.11
N VAL A 18 5.52 -2.14 14.66
CA VAL A 18 6.10 -2.07 16.01
C VAL A 18 5.06 -2.40 17.07
N ILE A 19 3.84 -1.83 16.98
CA ILE A 19 2.76 -2.13 17.92
C ILE A 19 2.32 -3.60 17.80
N GLY A 20 2.20 -4.13 16.58
CA GLY A 20 1.87 -5.53 16.35
C GLY A 20 2.91 -6.48 16.96
N LEU A 21 4.19 -6.18 16.75
CA LEU A 21 5.30 -6.94 17.33
C LEU A 21 5.30 -6.87 18.88
N ALA A 22 5.07 -5.69 19.44
CA ALA A 22 4.98 -5.50 20.89
C ALA A 22 3.83 -6.34 21.50
N LEU A 23 2.65 -6.35 20.84
CA LEU A 23 1.52 -7.17 21.27
C LEU A 23 1.82 -8.68 21.18
N GLN A 24 2.58 -9.09 20.17
CA GLN A 24 2.96 -10.49 19.96
C GLN A 24 4.01 -10.94 20.99
N ILE A 25 5.06 -10.15 21.22
CA ILE A 25 6.11 -10.43 22.22
C ILE A 25 5.52 -10.47 23.63
N SER A 26 4.65 -9.50 23.96
CA SER A 26 3.97 -9.44 25.25
C SER A 26 2.85 -10.47 25.42
N ARG A 27 2.60 -11.28 24.40
CA ARG A 27 1.56 -12.33 24.37
C ARG A 27 0.21 -11.85 24.88
N VAL A 28 -0.18 -10.62 24.51
CA VAL A 28 -1.44 -10.00 24.97
C VAL A 28 -2.63 -10.77 24.38
N ARG A 29 -3.36 -11.49 25.23
CA ARG A 29 -4.57 -12.27 24.86
C ARG A 29 -5.86 -11.51 25.08
N ASN A 30 -5.86 -10.49 25.93
CA ASN A 30 -7.05 -9.69 26.24
C ASN A 30 -7.51 -8.90 25.01
N VAL A 31 -8.74 -9.17 24.54
CA VAL A 31 -9.32 -8.56 23.34
C VAL A 31 -9.46 -7.04 23.49
N SER A 32 -9.88 -6.58 24.66
CA SER A 32 -10.06 -5.13 24.92
C SER A 32 -8.74 -4.37 24.87
N THR A 33 -7.64 -4.97 25.35
CA THR A 33 -6.29 -4.37 25.25
C THR A 33 -5.81 -4.33 23.79
N ARG A 34 -6.03 -5.40 23.03
CA ARG A 34 -5.69 -5.43 21.59
C ARG A 34 -6.51 -4.40 20.82
N LEU A 35 -7.80 -4.31 21.10
CA LEU A 35 -8.68 -3.30 20.50
C LEU A 35 -8.16 -1.88 20.77
N ALA A 36 -7.82 -1.58 22.03
CA ALA A 36 -7.26 -0.29 22.40
C ALA A 36 -5.95 0.03 21.67
N ALA A 37 -5.02 -0.93 21.59
CA ALA A 37 -3.75 -0.75 20.90
C ALA A 37 -3.94 -0.48 19.41
N TRP A 38 -4.80 -1.23 18.74
CA TRP A 38 -5.08 -1.02 17.30
C TRP A 38 -5.89 0.26 17.04
N THR A 39 -6.69 0.70 18.01
CA THR A 39 -7.35 2.01 17.98
C THR A 39 -6.33 3.15 18.06
N CYS A 40 -5.29 3.02 18.89
CA CYS A 40 -4.17 3.96 18.93
C CYS A 40 -3.42 4.00 17.58
N VAL A 41 -3.22 2.83 16.93
CA VAL A 41 -2.62 2.77 15.59
C VAL A 41 -3.49 3.49 14.56
N LEU A 42 -4.80 3.31 14.60
CA LEU A 42 -5.73 3.99 13.69
C LEU A 42 -5.64 5.52 13.82
N TYR A 43 -5.77 6.02 15.03
CA TYR A 43 -5.71 7.47 15.26
C TYR A 43 -4.32 8.03 14.98
N GLY A 44 -3.26 7.31 15.34
CA GLY A 44 -1.90 7.67 14.99
C GLY A 44 -1.68 7.76 13.48
N ALA A 45 -2.16 6.78 12.71
CA ALA A 45 -2.06 6.76 11.27
C ALA A 45 -2.87 7.90 10.59
N LEU A 46 -3.99 8.31 11.18
CA LEU A 46 -4.77 9.47 10.73
C LEU A 46 -4.10 10.80 11.05
N LEU A 47 -3.43 10.90 12.19
CA LEU A 47 -2.77 12.12 12.65
C LEU A 47 -1.40 12.34 12.02
N LEU A 48 -0.68 11.27 11.64
CA LEU A 48 0.67 11.34 11.06
C LEU A 48 0.79 12.34 9.89
N PRO A 49 -0.04 12.27 8.85
CA PRO A 49 0.07 13.20 7.70
C PRO A 49 -0.19 14.65 8.09
N LEU A 50 -0.95 14.90 9.15
CA LEU A 50 -1.24 16.24 9.66
C LEU A 50 -0.12 16.74 10.58
N ALA A 51 0.54 15.83 11.33
CA ALA A 51 1.58 16.18 12.30
C ALA A 51 2.96 16.35 11.64
N VAL A 52 3.29 15.55 10.62
CA VAL A 52 4.61 15.54 9.96
C VAL A 52 5.10 16.94 9.53
N PRO A 53 4.28 17.84 8.96
CA PRO A 53 4.74 19.16 8.57
C PRO A 53 5.18 20.06 9.74
N PHE A 54 4.74 19.75 10.96
CA PHE A 54 5.01 20.54 12.16
C PHE A 54 6.11 19.93 13.06
N LEU A 55 6.55 18.71 12.74
CA LEU A 55 7.57 18.02 13.53
C LEU A 55 8.98 18.35 13.02
N PRO A 56 9.95 18.63 13.91
CA PRO A 56 11.32 18.85 13.51
C PRO A 56 11.89 17.57 12.89
N PRO A 57 12.57 17.66 11.72
CA PRO A 57 13.16 16.46 11.09
C PRO A 57 14.31 15.92 11.94
N LEU A 58 14.23 14.66 12.33
CA LEU A 58 15.33 13.92 12.91
C LEU A 58 16.15 13.34 11.74
N ALA A 59 17.21 14.05 11.39
CA ALA A 59 18.11 13.64 10.31
C ALA A 59 18.88 12.38 10.77
N VAL A 60 18.44 11.20 10.34
CA VAL A 60 19.23 9.98 10.49
C VAL A 60 20.09 9.83 9.25
N HIS A 61 21.38 10.00 9.44
CA HIS A 61 22.36 9.86 8.38
C HIS A 61 22.48 8.37 8.00
N VAL A 62 21.88 8.01 6.88
CA VAL A 62 22.02 6.67 6.28
C VAL A 62 23.18 6.74 5.29
N PRO A 63 24.19 5.86 5.37
CA PRO A 63 25.25 5.83 4.38
C PRO A 63 24.63 5.57 3.01
N ASP A 64 24.74 6.54 2.11
CA ASP A 64 24.24 6.44 0.76
C ASP A 64 25.12 5.47 -0.03
N ARG A 65 24.68 4.22 -0.10
CA ARG A 65 25.32 3.21 -0.97
C ARG A 65 25.15 3.50 -2.46
N ALA A 66 24.27 4.46 -2.83
CA ALA A 66 23.97 4.79 -4.21
C ALA A 66 24.68 6.05 -4.72
N ALA A 67 25.31 6.85 -3.86
CA ALA A 67 26.14 7.98 -4.25
C ALA A 67 27.55 7.51 -4.66
N ASN A 68 27.62 6.48 -5.51
CA ASN A 68 28.82 6.28 -6.30
C ASN A 68 28.90 7.45 -7.29
N GLN A 69 29.90 8.32 -7.11
CA GLN A 69 30.30 9.30 -8.12
C GLN A 69 30.45 8.54 -9.45
N ARG A 70 29.46 8.67 -10.31
CA ARG A 70 29.52 8.07 -11.64
C ARG A 70 30.41 8.95 -12.48
N VAL A 71 31.64 8.51 -12.72
CA VAL A 71 32.42 9.04 -13.85
C VAL A 71 31.66 8.61 -15.10
N ILE A 72 31.04 9.58 -15.76
CA ILE A 72 30.25 9.33 -16.97
C ILE A 72 31.15 9.68 -18.16
N THR A 73 31.44 8.71 -19.00
CA THR A 73 32.13 8.91 -20.28
C THR A 73 31.08 8.81 -21.38
N LEU A 74 30.78 9.91 -22.06
CA LEU A 74 29.80 9.96 -23.15
C LEU A 74 30.43 10.47 -24.43
N PRO A 75 30.09 9.89 -25.61
CA PRO A 75 30.43 10.48 -26.91
C PRO A 75 29.72 11.85 -27.04
N VAL A 76 30.43 12.87 -27.53
CA VAL A 76 29.89 14.23 -27.71
C VAL A 76 28.71 14.23 -28.68
N GLU A 77 28.72 13.37 -29.71
CA GLU A 77 27.60 13.25 -30.64
C GLU A 77 26.32 12.76 -29.97
N THR A 78 26.42 11.82 -29.02
CA THR A 78 25.25 11.37 -28.24
C THR A 78 24.65 12.51 -27.41
N PHE A 79 25.49 13.47 -27.01
CA PHE A 79 25.00 14.65 -26.27
C PHE A 79 24.41 15.71 -27.21
N ARG A 80 24.93 15.85 -28.43
CA ARG A 80 24.35 16.72 -29.46
C ARG A 80 23.02 16.21 -29.98
N THR A 81 22.91 14.89 -30.24
CA THR A 81 21.62 14.27 -30.59
C THR A 81 20.63 14.35 -29.44
N TYR A 82 21.06 14.09 -28.21
CA TYR A 82 20.22 14.24 -27.02
C TYR A 82 19.73 15.69 -26.82
N ARG A 83 20.59 16.69 -27.08
CA ARG A 83 20.21 18.11 -27.04
C ARG A 83 19.37 18.54 -28.24
N ALA A 84 19.66 18.04 -29.44
CA ALA A 84 18.86 18.30 -30.64
C ALA A 84 17.47 17.63 -30.53
N GLU A 85 17.39 16.44 -29.97
CA GLU A 85 16.13 15.77 -29.65
C GLU A 85 15.37 16.50 -28.55
N MET A 86 16.04 16.98 -27.50
CA MET A 86 15.40 17.85 -26.47
C MET A 86 14.93 19.20 -27.01
N SER A 87 15.60 19.76 -28.02
CA SER A 87 15.23 21.07 -28.63
C SER A 87 14.27 20.94 -29.82
N ALA A 88 14.23 19.79 -30.48
CA ALA A 88 13.39 19.49 -31.64
C ALA A 88 12.08 18.77 -31.27
N GLU A 89 11.90 18.38 -30.01
CA GLU A 89 10.62 17.86 -29.58
C GLU A 89 9.57 18.99 -29.66
N ALA A 90 8.84 19.01 -30.79
CA ALA A 90 7.49 19.53 -30.78
C ALA A 90 6.78 18.97 -29.55
N PRO A 91 5.88 19.74 -28.89
CA PRO A 91 5.27 19.32 -27.64
C PRO A 91 4.51 18.00 -27.88
N ARG A 92 5.24 16.88 -27.77
CA ARG A 92 4.57 15.60 -27.55
C ARG A 92 3.81 15.82 -26.27
N ALA A 93 2.51 15.58 -26.31
CA ALA A 93 1.69 15.58 -25.13
C ALA A 93 2.31 14.59 -24.13
N HIS A 94 3.25 15.09 -23.30
CA HIS A 94 3.86 14.29 -22.26
C HIS A 94 2.73 13.85 -21.33
N PHE A 95 2.35 12.59 -21.40
CA PHE A 95 1.41 12.03 -20.45
C PHE A 95 2.02 12.19 -19.07
N ASN A 96 1.50 13.15 -18.33
CA ASN A 96 2.00 13.47 -17.01
C ASN A 96 1.49 12.43 -16.00
N TRP A 97 2.26 11.37 -15.78
CA TRP A 97 1.93 10.30 -14.85
C TRP A 97 1.60 10.78 -13.43
N ARG A 98 2.14 11.94 -13.04
CA ARG A 98 1.85 12.54 -11.73
C ARG A 98 0.44 13.12 -11.68
N THR A 99 -0.03 13.77 -12.74
CA THR A 99 -1.40 14.27 -12.84
C THR A 99 -2.38 13.13 -12.96
N ALA A 100 -2.13 12.17 -13.85
CA ALA A 100 -2.98 10.99 -14.00
C ALA A 100 -3.09 10.17 -12.70
N GLY A 101 -1.99 9.95 -12.00
CA GLY A 101 -2.00 9.29 -10.68
C GLY A 101 -2.80 10.06 -9.63
N MET A 102 -2.75 11.40 -9.67
CA MET A 102 -3.54 12.25 -8.78
C MET A 102 -5.03 12.18 -9.11
N GLU A 103 -5.39 12.22 -10.38
CA GLU A 103 -6.79 12.11 -10.83
C GLU A 103 -7.41 10.76 -10.44
N ILE A 104 -6.67 9.67 -10.65
CA ILE A 104 -7.09 8.34 -10.21
C ILE A 104 -7.28 8.30 -8.69
N TYR A 105 -6.29 8.82 -7.94
CA TYR A 105 -6.38 8.84 -6.47
C TYR A 105 -7.62 9.61 -6.01
N LEU A 106 -7.84 10.81 -6.52
CA LEU A 106 -8.97 11.66 -6.15
C LEU A 106 -10.31 11.03 -6.55
N SER A 107 -10.41 10.46 -7.74
CA SER A 107 -11.64 9.81 -8.22
C SER A 107 -12.07 8.66 -7.32
N VAL A 108 -11.13 7.79 -6.93
CA VAL A 108 -11.41 6.67 -6.02
C VAL A 108 -11.74 7.17 -4.62
N ALA A 109 -10.97 8.14 -4.10
CA ALA A 109 -11.19 8.71 -2.76
C ALA A 109 -12.56 9.40 -2.67
N ILE A 110 -12.94 10.21 -3.67
CA ILE A 110 -14.25 10.87 -3.76
C ILE A 110 -15.37 9.83 -3.84
N GLY A 111 -15.22 8.80 -4.66
CA GLY A 111 -16.20 7.72 -4.75
C GLY A 111 -16.42 6.99 -3.41
N LEU A 112 -15.33 6.68 -2.70
CA LEU A 112 -15.40 6.04 -1.38
C LEU A 112 -15.98 6.97 -0.30
N LEU A 113 -15.62 8.26 -0.30
CA LEU A 113 -16.19 9.27 0.58
C LEU A 113 -17.68 9.50 0.28
N GLY A 114 -18.07 9.55 -0.99
CA GLY A 114 -19.47 9.63 -1.41
C GLY A 114 -20.28 8.43 -0.90
N ARG A 115 -19.72 7.22 -0.99
CA ARG A 115 -20.34 6.01 -0.43
C ARG A 115 -20.45 6.07 1.10
N LEU A 116 -19.43 6.60 1.78
CA LEU A 116 -19.47 6.80 3.24
C LEU A 116 -20.56 7.83 3.62
N ALA A 117 -20.60 8.97 2.94
CA ALA A 117 -21.61 10.01 3.12
C ALA A 117 -23.02 9.48 2.89
N PHE A 118 -23.24 8.71 1.82
CA PHE A 118 -24.50 8.03 1.55
C PHE A 118 -24.88 7.09 2.70
N GLY A 119 -23.94 6.27 3.20
CA GLY A 119 -24.16 5.43 4.38
C GLY A 119 -24.59 6.22 5.61
N LEU A 120 -23.95 7.35 5.89
CA LEU A 120 -24.32 8.24 7.00
C LEU A 120 -25.70 8.88 6.80
N MET A 121 -26.04 9.24 5.57
CA MET A 121 -27.38 9.77 5.23
C MET A 121 -28.48 8.72 5.50
N VAL A 122 -28.27 7.48 5.08
CA VAL A 122 -29.20 6.38 5.33
C VAL A 122 -29.31 6.11 6.83
N THR A 123 -28.19 6.14 7.60
CA THR A 123 -28.20 6.04 9.08
C THR A 123 -29.04 7.13 9.71
N ARG A 124 -28.85 8.38 9.27
CA ARG A 124 -29.66 9.52 9.75
C ARG A 124 -31.13 9.34 9.43
N ARG A 125 -31.46 8.87 8.22
CA ARG A 125 -32.85 8.61 7.83
C ARG A 125 -33.48 7.51 8.69
N LEU A 126 -32.77 6.39 8.87
CA LEU A 126 -33.23 5.31 9.73
C LEU A 126 -33.53 5.82 11.14
N ARG A 127 -32.61 6.56 11.76
CA ARG A 127 -32.80 7.13 13.09
C ARG A 127 -34.02 8.05 13.22
N ARG A 128 -34.40 8.75 12.14
CA ARG A 128 -35.60 9.62 12.11
C ARG A 128 -36.92 8.85 12.00
N THR A 129 -36.86 7.62 11.52
CA THR A 129 -38.04 6.76 11.33
C THR A 129 -38.23 5.75 12.44
N THR A 130 -37.36 5.71 13.45
CA THR A 130 -37.48 4.84 14.63
C THR A 130 -38.54 5.36 15.60
N ARG A 131 -39.16 4.43 16.31
CA ARG A 131 -40.10 4.73 17.39
C ARG A 131 -39.43 4.55 18.74
N PRO A 132 -39.66 5.43 19.73
CA PRO A 132 -39.09 5.25 21.06
C PRO A 132 -39.68 4.01 21.73
N VAL A 133 -38.86 3.24 22.45
CA VAL A 133 -39.32 2.13 23.29
C VAL A 133 -39.61 2.66 24.67
N ASN A 134 -40.86 2.47 25.13
CA ASN A 134 -41.35 2.96 26.43
C ASN A 134 -41.69 1.81 27.39
N ASP A 135 -41.21 0.57 27.14
CA ASP A 135 -41.45 -0.56 28.04
C ASP A 135 -40.63 -0.40 29.34
N PRO A 136 -41.28 -0.33 30.52
CA PRO A 136 -40.59 -0.10 31.79
C PRO A 136 -39.58 -1.17 32.16
N ARG A 137 -39.81 -2.45 31.74
CA ARG A 137 -38.91 -3.57 32.04
C ARG A 137 -37.60 -3.40 31.30
N VAL A 138 -37.67 -3.16 30.01
CA VAL A 138 -36.46 -3.00 29.15
C VAL A 138 -35.69 -1.73 29.53
N LEU A 139 -36.39 -0.65 29.87
CA LEU A 139 -35.77 0.60 30.33
C LEU A 139 -35.10 0.42 31.70
N ALA A 140 -35.69 -0.36 32.63
CA ALA A 140 -35.06 -0.69 33.90
C ALA A 140 -33.77 -1.51 33.69
N THR A 141 -33.81 -2.54 32.85
CA THR A 141 -32.64 -3.34 32.49
C THR A 141 -31.54 -2.48 31.84
N LEU A 142 -31.90 -1.62 30.88
CA LEU A 142 -30.99 -0.69 30.24
C LEU A 142 -30.32 0.25 31.24
N SER A 143 -31.11 0.81 32.19
CA SER A 143 -30.60 1.73 33.21
C SER A 143 -29.65 1.03 34.18
N ALA A 144 -30.01 -0.16 34.64
CA ALA A 144 -29.20 -0.97 35.55
C ALA A 144 -27.86 -1.35 34.94
N GLN A 145 -27.88 -1.87 33.70
CA GLN A 145 -26.65 -2.24 32.96
C GLN A 145 -25.81 -1.01 32.61
N SER A 146 -26.41 0.12 32.24
CA SER A 146 -25.71 1.37 31.99
C SER A 146 -24.97 1.89 33.21
N TYR A 147 -25.60 1.78 34.39
CA TYR A 147 -24.98 2.13 35.68
C TYR A 147 -23.78 1.22 35.98
N GLN A 148 -23.96 -0.10 35.84
CA GLN A 148 -22.87 -1.08 36.01
C GLN A 148 -21.69 -0.83 35.05
N ALA A 149 -21.99 -0.48 33.79
CA ALA A 149 -21.01 -0.13 32.80
C ALA A 149 -20.39 1.27 32.95
N SER A 150 -20.81 2.03 33.99
CA SER A 150 -20.37 3.42 34.22
C SER A 150 -20.58 4.35 33.01
N ILE A 151 -21.68 4.14 32.29
CA ILE A 151 -22.06 4.98 31.14
C ILE A 151 -22.68 6.28 31.67
N ARG A 152 -22.03 7.42 31.39
CA ARG A 152 -22.44 8.73 31.90
C ARG A 152 -23.78 9.21 31.34
N THR A 153 -24.06 8.91 30.09
CA THR A 153 -25.28 9.35 29.38
C THR A 153 -26.02 8.13 28.90
N LEU A 154 -27.24 7.91 29.43
CA LEU A 154 -28.09 6.81 29.04
C LEU A 154 -28.37 6.88 27.53
N PRO A 155 -28.09 5.82 26.76
CA PRO A 155 -28.40 5.81 25.32
C PRO A 155 -29.92 5.81 25.12
N ALA A 156 -30.39 6.46 24.06
CA ALA A 156 -31.77 6.36 23.66
C ALA A 156 -32.08 4.93 23.19
N LEU A 157 -33.27 4.43 23.54
CA LEU A 157 -33.76 3.13 23.08
C LEU A 157 -34.90 3.34 22.10
N ALA A 158 -34.80 2.75 20.94
CA ALA A 158 -35.79 2.85 19.88
C ALA A 158 -36.02 1.50 19.21
N GLU A 159 -37.09 1.41 18.43
CA GLU A 159 -37.40 0.22 17.62
C GLU A 159 -37.64 0.56 16.18
N SER A 160 -37.43 -0.42 15.29
CA SER A 160 -37.66 -0.28 13.85
C SER A 160 -37.98 -1.61 13.17
N ASN A 161 -39.01 -1.60 12.35
CA ASN A 161 -39.38 -2.74 11.48
C ASN A 161 -38.46 -2.91 10.26
N ALA A 162 -37.57 -1.96 10.02
CA ALA A 162 -36.59 -2.04 8.93
C ALA A 162 -35.36 -2.90 9.29
N LEU A 163 -35.22 -3.30 10.55
CA LEU A 163 -34.08 -4.05 11.06
C LEU A 163 -34.50 -5.48 11.40
N ALA A 164 -33.57 -6.42 11.18
CA ALA A 164 -33.70 -7.81 11.60
C ALA A 164 -32.91 -8.11 12.89
N VAL A 165 -31.94 -7.25 13.22
CA VAL A 165 -31.05 -7.42 14.38
C VAL A 165 -30.86 -6.08 15.07
N PRO A 166 -30.53 -6.08 16.35
CA PRO A 166 -30.20 -4.87 17.10
C PRO A 166 -29.00 -4.15 16.48
N ILE A 167 -28.96 -2.84 16.64
CA ILE A 167 -27.81 -2.03 16.23
C ILE A 167 -27.64 -0.82 17.15
N THR A 168 -26.39 -0.44 17.37
CA THR A 168 -26.04 0.81 18.07
C THR A 168 -25.56 1.86 17.07
N LEU A 169 -26.14 3.08 17.12
CA LEU A 169 -25.83 4.20 16.25
C LEU A 169 -25.54 5.47 17.04
N GLY A 170 -24.65 6.30 16.48
CA GLY A 170 -24.35 7.62 16.99
C GLY A 170 -23.19 7.67 18.00
N TRP A 171 -22.43 8.78 17.98
CA TRP A 171 -21.26 8.96 18.84
C TRP A 171 -21.49 9.93 19.99
N MET A 172 -22.16 11.08 19.74
CA MET A 172 -22.47 12.08 20.79
C MET A 172 -23.78 11.78 21.49
N ARG A 173 -24.75 11.22 20.79
CA ARG A 173 -26.06 10.82 21.33
C ARG A 173 -26.31 9.38 20.85
N PRO A 174 -25.77 8.39 21.57
CA PRO A 174 -25.92 7.00 21.19
C PRO A 174 -27.39 6.58 21.28
N CYS A 175 -27.79 5.74 20.32
CA CYS A 175 -29.14 5.19 20.25
C CYS A 175 -29.03 3.69 19.91
N ILE A 176 -29.61 2.85 20.74
CA ILE A 176 -29.77 1.42 20.48
C ILE A 176 -31.12 1.25 19.79
N ILE A 177 -31.13 0.59 18.65
CA ILE A 177 -32.34 0.34 17.86
C ILE A 177 -32.59 -1.17 17.85
N LEU A 178 -33.72 -1.59 18.38
CA LEU A 178 -34.18 -2.97 18.41
C LEU A 178 -35.04 -3.30 17.19
N PRO A 179 -35.04 -4.54 16.67
CA PRO A 179 -36.00 -5.00 15.66
C PRO A 179 -37.40 -5.16 16.32
N ASP A 180 -38.49 -5.07 15.56
CA ASP A 180 -39.88 -5.22 16.12
C ASP A 180 -40.08 -6.55 16.86
N SER A 181 -39.34 -7.60 16.52
CA SER A 181 -39.41 -8.91 17.20
C SER A 181 -38.90 -8.92 18.65
N TRP A 182 -38.31 -7.84 19.13
CA TRP A 182 -37.78 -7.77 20.51
C TRP A 182 -38.84 -8.04 21.60
N ARG A 183 -40.10 -7.79 21.31
CA ARG A 183 -41.23 -8.02 22.22
C ARG A 183 -41.46 -9.51 22.53
N GLU A 184 -41.04 -10.38 21.64
CA GLU A 184 -41.14 -11.83 21.76
C GLU A 184 -39.94 -12.46 22.48
N TRP A 185 -38.93 -11.64 22.82
CA TRP A 185 -37.71 -12.15 23.42
C TRP A 185 -37.92 -12.44 24.90
N PRO A 186 -37.36 -13.57 25.39
CA PRO A 186 -37.21 -13.81 26.84
C PRO A 186 -36.37 -12.71 27.48
N ASP A 187 -36.57 -12.47 28.77
CA ASP A 187 -35.85 -11.45 29.53
C ASP A 187 -34.34 -11.66 29.45
N ALA A 188 -33.85 -12.90 29.54
CA ALA A 188 -32.44 -13.25 29.41
C ALA A 188 -31.87 -12.88 28.05
N THR A 189 -32.64 -13.03 26.97
CA THR A 189 -32.25 -12.59 25.62
C THR A 189 -32.13 -11.09 25.55
N THR A 190 -33.10 -10.37 26.09
CA THR A 190 -33.09 -8.91 26.14
C THR A 190 -31.88 -8.39 26.91
N GLU A 191 -31.58 -9.03 28.07
CA GLU A 191 -30.43 -8.72 28.91
C GLU A 191 -29.09 -8.90 28.18
N ALA A 192 -28.92 -10.04 27.50
CA ALA A 192 -27.75 -10.33 26.68
C ALA A 192 -27.55 -9.31 25.57
N VAL A 193 -28.60 -9.02 24.82
CA VAL A 193 -28.59 -8.08 23.71
C VAL A 193 -28.25 -6.67 24.16
N LEU A 194 -28.90 -6.20 25.24
CA LEU A 194 -28.62 -4.88 25.79
C LEU A 194 -27.17 -4.78 26.30
N ALA A 195 -26.64 -5.82 26.94
CA ALA A 195 -25.25 -5.86 27.40
C ALA A 195 -24.25 -5.80 26.20
N HIS A 196 -24.59 -6.49 25.12
CA HIS A 196 -23.81 -6.44 23.88
C HIS A 196 -23.79 -5.01 23.30
N GLU A 197 -24.95 -4.42 23.06
CA GLU A 197 -25.12 -3.09 22.47
C GLU A 197 -24.55 -1.96 23.34
N LEU A 198 -24.76 -2.05 24.68
CA LEU A 198 -24.20 -1.11 25.64
C LEU A 198 -22.67 -1.13 25.66
N SER A 199 -22.05 -2.28 25.40
CA SER A 199 -20.62 -2.38 25.34
C SER A 199 -20.03 -1.59 24.14
N HIS A 200 -20.74 -1.51 23.01
CA HIS A 200 -20.39 -0.64 21.89
C HIS A 200 -20.50 0.85 22.27
N VAL A 201 -21.55 1.21 23.00
CA VAL A 201 -21.72 2.59 23.50
C VAL A 201 -20.58 2.96 24.44
N GLN A 202 -20.27 2.10 25.42
CA GLN A 202 -19.23 2.32 26.43
C GLN A 202 -17.86 2.59 25.81
N ARG A 203 -17.51 1.83 24.75
CA ARG A 203 -16.22 1.97 24.06
C ARG A 203 -16.19 3.06 22.99
N GLY A 204 -17.36 3.60 22.59
CA GLY A 204 -17.45 4.55 21.49
C GLY A 204 -17.13 3.93 20.12
N ASP A 205 -17.44 2.65 19.94
CA ASP A 205 -17.08 1.86 18.76
C ASP A 205 -17.59 2.51 17.45
N TYR A 206 -18.75 3.18 17.49
CA TYR A 206 -19.29 3.88 16.32
C TYR A 206 -18.34 4.96 15.78
N ALA A 207 -17.77 5.78 16.66
CA ALA A 207 -16.83 6.83 16.26
C ALA A 207 -15.52 6.23 15.72
N MET A 208 -15.01 5.21 16.40
CA MET A 208 -13.78 4.52 15.97
C MET A 208 -13.96 3.85 14.59
N LEU A 209 -15.06 3.14 14.35
CA LEU A 209 -15.34 2.50 13.07
C LEU A 209 -15.60 3.51 11.95
N LEU A 210 -16.16 4.68 12.28
CA LEU A 210 -16.27 5.79 11.35
C LEU A 210 -14.89 6.33 10.96
N ALA A 211 -13.99 6.52 11.94
CA ALA A 211 -12.61 6.91 11.70
C ALA A 211 -11.85 5.87 10.88
N ALA A 212 -12.04 4.57 11.12
CA ALA A 212 -11.46 3.49 10.32
C ALA A 212 -11.96 3.52 8.87
N SER A 213 -13.26 3.79 8.68
CA SER A 213 -13.85 3.94 7.34
C SER A 213 -13.31 5.17 6.62
N LEU A 214 -13.12 6.30 7.33
CA LEU A 214 -12.50 7.51 6.79
C LEU A 214 -11.04 7.26 6.41
N TYR A 215 -10.27 6.61 7.29
CA TYR A 215 -8.88 6.22 6.99
C TYR A 215 -8.80 5.35 5.73
N ARG A 216 -9.70 4.37 5.57
CA ARG A 216 -9.79 3.55 4.38
C ARG A 216 -10.17 4.34 3.12
N CYS A 217 -11.01 5.38 3.22
CA CYS A 217 -11.34 6.23 2.07
C CYS A 217 -10.14 7.08 1.62
N LEU A 218 -9.37 7.62 2.56
CA LEU A 218 -8.20 8.46 2.28
C LEU A 218 -6.97 7.65 1.86
N PHE A 219 -6.73 6.50 2.48
CA PHE A 219 -5.59 5.62 2.25
C PHE A 219 -6.01 4.29 1.61
N TRP A 220 -6.95 4.36 0.65
CA TRP A 220 -7.53 3.19 -0.01
C TRP A 220 -6.50 2.29 -0.70
N PHE A 221 -5.37 2.84 -1.13
CA PHE A 221 -4.26 2.12 -1.73
C PHE A 221 -3.36 1.41 -0.69
N SER A 222 -3.51 1.72 0.60
CA SER A 222 -2.75 1.10 1.69
C SER A 222 -3.40 -0.21 2.17
N PRO A 223 -2.67 -1.33 2.18
CA PRO A 223 -3.18 -2.60 2.75
C PRO A 223 -3.56 -2.46 4.22
N LEU A 224 -2.84 -1.62 4.98
CA LEU A 224 -3.10 -1.37 6.39
C LEU A 224 -4.50 -0.80 6.63
N ALA A 225 -4.98 0.08 5.74
CA ALA A 225 -6.29 0.71 5.90
C ALA A 225 -7.44 -0.31 5.82
N TRP A 226 -7.35 -1.25 4.89
CA TRP A 226 -8.32 -2.33 4.74
C TRP A 226 -8.23 -3.34 5.88
N TRP A 227 -7.02 -3.67 6.29
CA TRP A 227 -6.78 -4.60 7.38
C TRP A 227 -7.28 -4.04 8.71
N LEU A 228 -6.97 -2.77 9.03
CA LEU A 228 -7.45 -2.11 10.25
C LEU A 228 -8.98 -2.04 10.31
N ASP A 229 -9.65 -1.60 9.22
CA ASP A 229 -11.11 -1.53 9.17
C ASP A 229 -11.75 -2.90 9.45
N LYS A 230 -11.18 -3.96 8.89
CA LYS A 230 -11.66 -5.33 9.13
C LYS A 230 -11.34 -5.84 10.53
N HIS A 231 -10.10 -5.65 10.98
CA HIS A 231 -9.60 -6.19 12.24
C HIS A 231 -10.23 -5.52 13.45
N LEU A 232 -10.41 -4.19 13.41
CA LEU A 232 -11.10 -3.44 14.46
C LEU A 232 -12.55 -3.87 14.58
N ARG A 233 -13.28 -4.08 13.47
CA ARG A 233 -14.65 -4.63 13.51
C ARG A 233 -14.70 -6.01 14.15
N GLU A 234 -13.75 -6.87 13.86
CA GLU A 234 -13.69 -8.21 14.46
C GLU A 234 -13.42 -8.14 15.98
N LEU A 235 -12.53 -7.24 16.42
CA LEU A 235 -12.22 -7.06 17.83
C LEU A 235 -13.38 -6.40 18.61
N THR A 236 -14.11 -5.46 18.01
CA THR A 236 -15.29 -4.86 18.66
C THR A 236 -16.38 -5.90 18.92
N GLU A 237 -16.67 -6.75 17.92
CA GLU A 237 -17.64 -7.83 18.08
C GLU A 237 -17.20 -8.82 19.18
N GLN A 238 -15.94 -9.25 19.16
CA GLN A 238 -15.40 -10.15 20.19
C GLN A 238 -15.49 -9.56 21.59
N ALA A 239 -15.19 -8.27 21.75
CA ALA A 239 -15.27 -7.60 23.03
C ALA A 239 -16.73 -7.42 23.51
N SER A 240 -17.67 -7.24 22.57
CA SER A 240 -19.10 -7.15 22.88
C SER A 240 -19.70 -8.50 23.25
N ASP A 241 -19.30 -9.56 22.55
CA ASP A 241 -19.67 -10.94 22.93
C ASP A 241 -19.20 -11.28 24.35
N ASP A 242 -17.95 -10.92 24.67
CA ASP A 242 -17.42 -11.14 26.04
C ASP A 242 -18.19 -10.34 27.10
N SER A 243 -18.76 -9.19 26.72
CA SER A 243 -19.59 -8.37 27.63
C SER A 243 -20.98 -8.98 27.85
N ALA A 244 -21.60 -9.47 26.77
CA ALA A 244 -22.87 -10.17 26.84
C ALA A 244 -22.75 -11.47 27.67
N LEU A 245 -21.71 -12.25 27.44
CA LEU A 245 -21.45 -13.47 28.22
C LEU A 245 -21.23 -13.24 29.70
N ARG A 246 -20.70 -12.08 30.10
CA ARG A 246 -20.58 -11.72 31.51
C ARG A 246 -21.93 -11.37 32.16
N ALA A 247 -22.86 -10.86 31.36
CA ALA A 247 -24.19 -10.53 31.85
C ALA A 247 -25.08 -11.77 32.02
N THR A 248 -25.00 -12.72 31.05
CA THR A 248 -25.87 -13.92 31.01
C THR A 248 -25.30 -15.13 31.71
N ALA A 249 -23.98 -15.23 31.82
CA ALA A 249 -23.25 -16.39 32.35
C ALA A 249 -23.47 -17.72 31.59
N ASP A 250 -24.44 -17.82 30.68
CA ASP A 250 -24.75 -19.01 29.87
C ASP A 250 -24.28 -18.85 28.43
N ARG A 251 -23.26 -19.62 28.07
CA ARG A 251 -22.64 -19.61 26.74
C ARG A 251 -23.55 -20.19 25.68
N THR A 252 -24.26 -21.27 26.02
CA THR A 252 -25.13 -21.99 25.09
C THR A 252 -26.32 -21.13 24.72
N GLN A 253 -26.97 -20.56 25.71
CA GLN A 253 -28.10 -19.65 25.52
C GLN A 253 -27.71 -18.43 24.66
N TYR A 254 -26.56 -17.82 24.94
CA TYR A 254 -26.09 -16.69 24.12
C TYR A 254 -25.75 -17.08 22.69
N ALA A 255 -25.16 -18.26 22.47
CA ALA A 255 -24.88 -18.80 21.14
C ALA A 255 -26.17 -19.03 20.34
N GLU A 256 -27.24 -19.54 20.98
CA GLU A 256 -28.57 -19.72 20.37
C GLU A 256 -29.20 -18.38 19.97
N VAL A 257 -29.10 -17.34 20.83
CA VAL A 257 -29.55 -15.99 20.48
C VAL A 257 -28.84 -15.45 19.23
N LEU A 258 -27.52 -15.61 19.14
CA LEU A 258 -26.76 -15.20 17.97
C LEU A 258 -27.16 -16.00 16.73
N LEU A 259 -27.34 -17.31 16.85
CA LEU A 259 -27.79 -18.18 15.75
C LEU A 259 -29.14 -17.69 15.20
N GLY A 260 -30.11 -17.40 16.07
CA GLY A 260 -31.41 -16.85 15.68
C GLY A 260 -31.31 -15.54 14.92
N PHE A 261 -30.38 -14.64 15.31
CA PHE A 261 -30.10 -13.42 14.55
C PHE A 261 -29.50 -13.67 13.18
N PHE A 262 -28.64 -14.68 13.05
CA PHE A 262 -28.08 -15.06 11.73
C PHE A 262 -29.15 -15.65 10.82
N GLU A 263 -30.03 -16.46 11.33
CA GLU A 263 -31.17 -17.03 10.58
C GLU A 263 -32.13 -15.92 10.14
N ALA A 264 -32.47 -14.96 11.02
CA ALA A 264 -33.28 -13.80 10.69
C ALA A 264 -32.66 -12.93 9.60
N LEU A 265 -31.34 -12.78 9.59
CA LEU A 265 -30.62 -12.06 8.51
C LEU A 265 -30.58 -12.82 7.19
N GLN A 266 -30.58 -14.14 7.20
CA GLN A 266 -30.62 -14.96 5.98
C GLN A 266 -32.02 -15.02 5.37
N SER A 267 -33.07 -15.10 6.19
CA SER A 267 -34.47 -15.21 5.74
C SER A 267 -34.97 -13.89 5.10
N GLN A 268 -34.44 -12.74 5.48
CA GLN A 268 -34.83 -11.43 4.95
C GLN A 268 -34.09 -11.07 3.66
N ARG A 269 -34.13 -11.92 2.64
CA ARG A 269 -33.63 -11.60 1.28
C ARG A 269 -34.49 -10.49 0.66
N GLY A 270 -34.00 -9.24 0.70
CA GLY A 270 -34.66 -8.10 0.02
C GLY A 270 -34.79 -6.82 0.81
N ARG A 271 -34.63 -6.82 2.13
CA ARG A 271 -34.57 -5.59 2.95
C ARG A 271 -33.14 -5.04 2.96
N ILE A 272 -32.99 -3.74 3.12
CA ILE A 272 -31.78 -2.95 2.95
C ILE A 272 -30.56 -3.65 3.55
N ARG A 273 -29.66 -4.17 2.69
CA ARG A 273 -28.36 -4.72 3.11
C ARG A 273 -27.47 -3.59 3.60
N TRP A 274 -27.60 -3.25 4.85
CA TRP A 274 -26.84 -2.18 5.46
C TRP A 274 -25.38 -2.56 5.62
N GLN A 275 -24.49 -1.70 5.13
CA GLN A 275 -23.04 -1.89 5.26
C GLN A 275 -22.53 -1.79 6.71
N GLY A 276 -23.36 -1.32 7.63
CA GLY A 276 -23.10 -1.30 9.07
C GLY A 276 -23.19 -2.66 9.73
N VAL A 277 -23.98 -3.58 9.17
CA VAL A 277 -24.19 -4.92 9.74
C VAL A 277 -23.09 -5.85 9.22
N ALA A 278 -21.89 -5.73 9.80
CA ALA A 278 -20.77 -6.62 9.52
C ALA A 278 -21.02 -8.08 9.96
N MET A 279 -22.11 -8.34 10.65
CA MET A 279 -22.53 -9.67 11.11
C MET A 279 -22.87 -10.66 10.00
N ALA A 280 -23.28 -10.20 8.81
CA ALA A 280 -23.97 -11.01 7.81
C ALA A 280 -23.07 -11.83 6.85
N ARG A 281 -21.86 -12.20 7.25
CA ARG A 281 -21.10 -13.16 6.45
C ARG A 281 -21.00 -14.47 7.24
N GLY A 282 -21.67 -15.52 6.77
CA GLY A 282 -21.81 -16.80 7.46
C GLY A 282 -20.51 -17.41 8.03
N ALA A 283 -19.36 -17.24 7.34
CA ALA A 283 -18.06 -17.66 7.85
C ALA A 283 -17.57 -16.87 9.08
N ARG A 284 -18.10 -15.67 9.33
CA ARG A 284 -17.80 -14.90 10.57
C ARG A 284 -18.71 -15.29 11.72
N ALA A 285 -19.95 -15.66 11.41
CA ALA A 285 -20.92 -16.16 12.35
C ALA A 285 -20.42 -17.42 13.05
N GLY A 286 -20.02 -18.43 12.27
CA GLY A 286 -19.47 -19.69 12.80
C GLY A 286 -18.30 -19.43 13.75
N ARG A 287 -17.33 -18.61 13.35
CA ARG A 287 -16.16 -18.30 14.20
C ARG A 287 -16.53 -17.58 15.51
N ARG A 288 -17.60 -16.77 15.56
CA ARG A 288 -18.07 -16.15 16.81
C ARG A 288 -18.68 -17.20 17.71
N ILE A 289 -19.55 -18.07 17.17
CA ILE A 289 -20.20 -19.15 17.91
C ILE A 289 -19.15 -20.14 18.45
N ASP A 290 -18.20 -20.58 17.61
CA ASP A 290 -17.11 -21.48 18.02
C ASP A 290 -16.30 -20.88 19.18
N ARG A 291 -16.00 -19.57 19.10
CA ARG A 291 -15.26 -18.85 20.16
C ARG A 291 -16.07 -18.77 21.46
N ILE A 292 -17.38 -18.54 21.38
CA ILE A 292 -18.28 -18.43 22.52
C ILE A 292 -18.39 -19.77 23.24
N LEU A 293 -18.52 -20.87 22.48
CA LEU A 293 -18.68 -22.21 23.01
C LEU A 293 -17.38 -22.84 23.52
N ALA A 294 -16.20 -22.28 23.13
CA ALA A 294 -14.91 -22.77 23.58
C ALA A 294 -14.77 -22.64 25.11
N GLU A 295 -14.64 -23.77 25.81
CA GLU A 295 -14.54 -23.83 27.29
C GLU A 295 -13.31 -23.10 27.83
N ASP A 296 -12.17 -23.18 27.12
CA ASP A 296 -10.91 -22.54 27.51
C ASP A 296 -10.89 -21.02 27.26
N HIS A 297 -11.95 -20.46 26.68
CA HIS A 297 -11.98 -19.05 26.37
C HIS A 297 -12.18 -18.19 27.63
N LYS A 298 -11.12 -17.47 28.01
CA LYS A 298 -11.17 -16.47 29.09
C LYS A 298 -11.82 -15.20 28.60
N LEU A 299 -12.93 -14.80 29.21
CA LEU A 299 -13.63 -13.56 28.90
C LEU A 299 -12.69 -12.36 29.11
N SER A 300 -12.61 -11.48 28.12
CA SER A 300 -11.79 -10.29 28.22
C SER A 300 -12.42 -9.29 29.19
N THR A 301 -11.62 -8.76 30.09
CA THR A 301 -12.05 -7.65 30.97
C THR A 301 -11.88 -6.32 30.20
N PRO A 302 -12.70 -5.31 30.48
CA PRO A 302 -12.50 -3.95 29.97
C PRO A 302 -11.05 -3.49 30.23
N ALA A 303 -10.47 -2.77 29.28
CA ALA A 303 -9.12 -2.25 29.44
C ALA A 303 -9.11 -1.27 30.63
N ARG A 304 -8.27 -1.56 31.63
CA ARG A 304 -8.14 -0.72 32.82
C ARG A 304 -7.43 0.57 32.49
N TRP A 305 -7.75 1.67 33.16
CA TRP A 305 -7.08 2.96 33.00
C TRP A 305 -5.53 2.89 32.95
N PRO A 306 -4.83 2.15 33.84
CA PRO A 306 -3.38 2.06 33.77
C PRO A 306 -2.86 1.47 32.44
N VAL A 307 -3.58 0.50 31.86
CA VAL A 307 -3.24 -0.11 30.57
C VAL A 307 -3.41 0.91 29.45
N MET A 308 -4.48 1.69 29.47
CA MET A 308 -4.70 2.76 28.50
C MET A 308 -3.64 3.86 28.61
N ALA A 309 -3.28 4.25 29.82
CA ALA A 309 -2.20 5.20 30.08
C ALA A 309 -0.84 4.66 29.58
N ALA A 310 -0.52 3.40 29.87
CA ALA A 310 0.71 2.77 29.38
C ALA A 310 0.76 2.70 27.83
N LEU A 311 -0.36 2.37 27.19
CA LEU A 311 -0.46 2.40 25.73
C LEU A 311 -0.25 3.82 25.18
N ALA A 312 -0.85 4.85 25.79
CA ALA A 312 -0.67 6.24 25.38
C ALA A 312 0.79 6.69 25.53
N VAL A 313 1.41 6.39 26.67
CA VAL A 313 2.83 6.68 26.95
C VAL A 313 3.75 6.01 25.96
N LEU A 314 3.43 4.80 25.50
CA LEU A 314 4.24 4.08 24.50
C LEU A 314 3.99 4.60 23.07
N THR A 315 2.74 4.86 22.73
CA THR A 315 2.35 5.21 21.35
C THR A 315 2.70 6.63 20.96
N VAL A 316 2.64 7.60 21.88
CA VAL A 316 2.96 9.01 21.59
C VAL A 316 4.43 9.22 21.21
N PRO A 317 5.43 8.75 21.97
CA PRO A 317 6.82 8.85 21.56
C PRO A 317 7.13 8.07 20.27
N LEU A 318 6.52 6.90 20.11
CA LEU A 318 6.70 6.09 18.90
C LEU A 318 6.13 6.81 17.67
N LEU A 319 4.97 7.45 17.79
CA LEU A 319 4.37 8.27 16.75
C LEU A 319 5.27 9.47 16.40
N TYR A 320 5.82 10.11 17.43
CA TYR A 320 6.80 11.20 17.26
C TYR A 320 8.03 10.72 16.50
N LEU A 321 8.64 9.60 16.90
CA LEU A 321 9.79 9.02 16.22
C LEU A 321 9.47 8.67 14.75
N CYS A 322 8.35 8.00 14.49
CA CYS A 322 7.91 7.68 13.12
C CYS A 322 7.64 8.95 12.30
N GLY A 323 7.15 10.03 12.92
CA GLY A 323 6.87 11.31 12.28
C GLY A 323 8.12 12.12 11.94
N THR A 324 9.11 12.10 12.82
CA THR A 324 10.35 12.89 12.69
C THR A 324 11.44 12.19 11.88
N PHE A 325 11.38 10.86 11.75
CA PHE A 325 12.37 10.09 11.02
C PHE A 325 12.40 10.48 9.54
N GLN A 326 13.46 11.18 9.12
CA GLN A 326 13.76 11.44 7.72
C GLN A 326 15.10 10.80 7.39
N PRO A 327 15.14 9.80 6.50
CA PRO A 327 16.39 9.33 5.97
C PRO A 327 16.99 10.46 5.13
N VAL A 328 17.92 11.19 5.70
CA VAL A 328 18.75 12.11 4.94
C VAL A 328 19.91 11.26 4.42
N ALA A 329 20.00 11.13 3.09
CA ALA A 329 21.22 10.62 2.49
C ALA A 329 22.37 11.43 3.11
N MET A 330 23.34 10.75 3.69
CA MET A 330 24.58 11.42 4.05
C MET A 330 25.04 12.10 2.76
N ALA A 331 24.84 13.41 2.64
CA ALA A 331 25.81 14.17 1.87
C ALA A 331 27.13 13.76 2.56
N GLN A 332 27.92 12.97 1.88
CA GLN A 332 29.29 12.76 2.34
C GLN A 332 29.79 14.15 2.68
N PRO A 333 30.41 14.36 3.86
CA PRO A 333 31.08 15.62 4.09
C PRO A 333 31.84 15.84 2.80
N THR A 334 31.46 16.88 2.08
CA THR A 334 32.22 17.29 0.90
C THR A 334 33.62 17.35 1.42
N ASN A 335 34.37 16.29 1.13
CA ASN A 335 35.78 16.24 1.47
C ASN A 335 36.27 17.53 0.84
N LYS A 336 36.66 18.47 1.68
CA LYS A 336 37.20 19.73 1.23
C LYS A 336 38.11 19.40 0.08
N SER A 337 37.75 19.84 -1.17
CA SER A 337 38.51 19.67 -2.39
C SER A 337 38.62 18.22 -2.97
N GLU A 338 37.52 17.56 -3.33
CA GLU A 338 37.62 16.71 -4.51
C GLU A 338 37.50 17.65 -5.71
N ASP A 339 38.64 17.86 -6.38
CA ASP A 339 38.76 18.68 -7.57
C ASP A 339 37.78 18.12 -8.62
N SER A 340 36.72 18.88 -8.99
CA SER A 340 35.87 18.53 -10.12
C SER A 340 36.67 18.70 -11.42
N TYR A 341 36.53 17.75 -12.34
CA TYR A 341 37.23 17.81 -13.60
C TYR A 341 36.38 17.35 -14.77
N VAL A 342 36.65 17.93 -15.93
CA VAL A 342 36.06 17.58 -17.22
C VAL A 342 37.20 17.47 -18.25
N ILE A 343 37.37 16.27 -18.80
CA ILE A 343 38.35 16.01 -19.86
C ILE A 343 37.58 16.02 -21.17
N VAL A 344 37.88 16.98 -22.02
CA VAL A 344 37.31 17.09 -23.39
C VAL A 344 38.39 16.64 -24.39
N SER A 345 38.03 15.69 -25.22
CA SER A 345 38.94 15.21 -26.25
C SER A 345 38.13 14.78 -27.49
N GLY A 346 38.09 15.64 -28.47
CA GLY A 346 37.31 15.43 -29.69
C GLY A 346 35.86 15.13 -29.39
N ASP A 347 35.43 13.89 -29.62
CA ASP A 347 34.06 13.40 -29.43
C ASP A 347 33.83 12.69 -28.08
N ILE A 348 34.85 12.58 -27.26
CA ILE A 348 34.76 11.90 -25.94
C ILE A 348 34.92 12.90 -24.82
N THR A 349 34.00 12.88 -23.87
CA THR A 349 34.08 13.71 -22.68
C THR A 349 33.95 12.84 -21.43
N THR A 350 34.94 12.95 -20.55
CA THR A 350 34.93 12.26 -19.24
C THR A 350 34.82 13.31 -18.13
N MET A 351 33.86 13.15 -17.23
CA MET A 351 33.65 14.11 -16.16
C MET A 351 33.56 13.46 -14.77
N ASN A 352 34.02 14.22 -13.77
CA ASN A 352 33.76 14.01 -12.37
C ASN A 352 33.41 15.36 -11.73
N GLY A 353 32.15 15.58 -11.38
CA GLY A 353 31.68 16.85 -10.86
C GLY A 353 30.18 17.06 -11.09
N SER A 354 29.72 18.31 -10.96
CA SER A 354 28.33 18.67 -11.14
C SER A 354 27.99 18.93 -12.62
N ASN A 355 26.69 18.86 -12.98
CA ASN A 355 26.22 19.26 -14.31
C ASN A 355 26.60 20.72 -14.65
N ARG A 356 26.69 21.61 -13.65
CA ARG A 356 27.11 22.99 -13.83
C ARG A 356 28.57 23.07 -14.26
N ASP A 357 29.45 22.26 -13.67
CA ASP A 357 30.88 22.18 -14.04
C ASP A 357 31.05 21.69 -15.48
N PHE A 358 30.20 20.74 -15.89
CA PHE A 358 30.18 20.21 -17.24
C PHE A 358 29.74 21.25 -18.27
N GLU A 359 28.63 21.96 -18.02
CA GLU A 359 28.14 23.04 -18.90
C GLU A 359 29.19 24.15 -19.01
N GLN A 360 29.81 24.52 -17.90
CA GLN A 360 30.87 25.52 -17.87
C GLN A 360 32.08 25.06 -18.69
N ALA A 361 32.56 23.84 -18.46
CA ALA A 361 33.66 23.30 -19.26
C ALA A 361 33.37 23.33 -20.77
N LEU A 362 32.17 22.85 -21.18
CA LEU A 362 31.79 22.81 -22.60
C LEU A 362 31.59 24.19 -23.24
N SER A 363 31.20 25.21 -22.48
CA SER A 363 31.05 26.58 -23.01
C SER A 363 32.36 27.14 -23.58
N PHE A 364 33.49 26.66 -23.11
CA PHE A 364 34.81 27.03 -23.55
C PHE A 364 35.35 26.25 -24.78
N LYS A 365 34.66 25.19 -25.21
CA LYS A 365 35.13 24.37 -26.36
C LYS A 365 35.41 25.19 -27.62
N HIS A 366 34.61 26.21 -27.90
CA HIS A 366 34.79 27.11 -29.04
C HIS A 366 35.96 28.10 -28.90
N GLN A 367 36.36 28.42 -27.63
CA GLN A 367 37.42 29.38 -27.35
C GLN A 367 38.79 28.70 -27.12
N ILE A 368 38.76 27.52 -26.55
CA ILE A 368 39.95 26.81 -26.05
C ILE A 368 40.47 25.76 -27.05
N GLY A 369 39.62 25.18 -27.90
CA GLY A 369 39.97 24.12 -28.82
C GLY A 369 39.27 22.80 -28.51
N GLU A 370 39.62 21.73 -29.25
CA GLU A 370 38.92 20.43 -29.18
C GLU A 370 39.46 19.50 -28.09
N GLU A 371 40.65 19.77 -27.55
CA GLU A 371 41.27 18.92 -26.54
C GLU A 371 41.79 19.76 -25.35
N TYR A 372 41.23 19.52 -24.14
CA TYR A 372 41.67 20.17 -22.91
C TYR A 372 41.13 19.45 -21.69
N ILE A 373 41.78 19.69 -20.51
CA ILE A 373 41.28 19.28 -19.20
C ILE A 373 40.85 20.56 -18.47
N TRP A 374 39.55 20.67 -18.20
CA TRP A 374 39.02 21.68 -17.31
C TRP A 374 38.89 21.09 -15.92
N PHE A 375 39.28 21.82 -14.90
CA PHE A 375 39.12 21.38 -13.51
C PHE A 375 38.93 22.56 -12.57
N ARG A 376 38.27 22.29 -11.44
CA ARG A 376 38.05 23.27 -10.38
C ARG A 376 38.79 22.85 -9.12
N ARG A 377 39.59 23.78 -8.57
CA ARG A 377 40.30 23.61 -7.29
C ARG A 377 40.15 24.88 -6.47
N ASP A 378 39.77 24.78 -5.18
CA ASP A 378 39.56 25.92 -4.27
C ASP A 378 38.67 27.01 -4.88
N ASP A 379 37.52 26.61 -5.47
CA ASP A 379 36.54 27.46 -6.15
C ASP A 379 37.08 28.25 -7.39
N LYS A 380 38.28 27.97 -7.84
CA LYS A 380 38.85 28.51 -9.05
C LYS A 380 38.90 27.48 -10.16
N ALA A 381 38.53 27.88 -11.36
CA ALA A 381 38.57 27.04 -12.54
C ALA A 381 39.86 27.24 -13.32
N TYR A 382 40.40 26.16 -13.83
CA TYR A 382 41.66 26.08 -14.54
C TYR A 382 41.55 25.20 -15.78
N VAL A 383 42.46 25.42 -16.73
CA VAL A 383 42.50 24.66 -17.98
C VAL A 383 43.95 24.18 -18.25
N ILE A 384 44.11 22.93 -18.71
CA ILE A 384 45.37 22.35 -19.16
C ILE A 384 45.23 22.00 -20.63
N ARG A 385 46.20 22.45 -21.46
CA ARG A 385 46.27 22.18 -22.91
C ARG A 385 47.53 21.43 -23.33
N ASP A 386 48.40 21.09 -22.38
CA ASP A 386 49.64 20.39 -22.67
C ASP A 386 49.36 19.01 -23.25
N ALA A 387 49.84 18.77 -24.47
CA ALA A 387 49.60 17.54 -25.24
C ALA A 387 50.13 16.29 -24.52
N GLY A 388 51.20 16.41 -23.74
CA GLY A 388 51.77 15.31 -22.98
C GLY A 388 50.87 14.86 -21.85
N ILE A 389 50.31 15.85 -21.13
CA ILE A 389 49.36 15.62 -20.01
C ILE A 389 48.03 15.11 -20.53
N LEU A 390 47.54 15.67 -21.64
CA LEU A 390 46.30 15.20 -22.29
C LEU A 390 46.43 13.73 -22.71
N LYS A 391 47.50 13.35 -23.37
CA LYS A 391 47.75 11.97 -23.80
C LYS A 391 47.87 11.01 -22.61
N ALA A 392 48.49 11.45 -21.52
CA ALA A 392 48.57 10.66 -20.31
C ALA A 392 47.19 10.49 -19.64
N ALA A 393 46.38 11.57 -19.57
CA ALA A 393 45.02 11.52 -19.04
C ALA A 393 44.12 10.58 -19.87
N HIS A 394 44.18 10.63 -21.18
CA HIS A 394 43.45 9.70 -22.07
C HIS A 394 43.73 8.25 -21.75
N LYS A 395 45.00 7.89 -21.63
CA LYS A 395 45.42 6.52 -21.35
C LYS A 395 44.89 6.01 -19.99
N LEU A 396 44.63 6.92 -19.03
CA LEU A 396 44.06 6.56 -17.73
C LEU A 396 42.59 6.14 -17.83
N PHE A 397 41.84 6.74 -18.74
CA PHE A 397 40.38 6.52 -18.85
C PHE A 397 39.98 5.54 -19.95
N GLU A 398 40.92 5.08 -20.80
CA GLU A 398 40.68 4.10 -21.86
C GLU A 398 40.01 2.80 -21.36
N PRO A 399 40.44 2.18 -20.23
CA PRO A 399 39.78 0.99 -19.70
C PRO A 399 38.32 1.23 -19.21
N GLN A 400 38.01 2.46 -18.77
CA GLN A 400 36.67 2.84 -18.42
C GLN A 400 35.75 2.97 -19.63
N HIS A 401 36.29 3.49 -20.74
CA HIS A 401 35.55 3.60 -21.99
C HIS A 401 35.16 2.22 -22.52
N GLU A 402 36.05 1.23 -22.51
CA GLU A 402 35.75 -0.14 -22.91
C GLU A 402 34.63 -0.76 -22.04
N LEU A 403 34.66 -0.54 -20.74
CA LEU A 403 33.59 -1.03 -19.86
C LEU A 403 32.27 -0.32 -20.10
N GLY A 404 32.28 0.97 -20.44
CA GLY A 404 31.09 1.75 -20.80
C GLY A 404 30.38 1.18 -22.03
N VAL A 405 31.18 0.83 -23.08
CA VAL A 405 30.65 0.18 -24.29
C VAL A 405 30.00 -1.17 -23.95
N ARG A 406 30.64 -1.99 -23.12
CA ARG A 406 30.05 -3.27 -22.67
C ARG A 406 28.74 -3.09 -21.88
N GLN A 407 28.67 -2.08 -21.04
CA GLN A 407 27.42 -1.76 -20.32
C GLN A 407 26.30 -1.32 -21.27
N GLY A 408 26.62 -0.57 -22.32
CA GLY A 408 25.67 -0.18 -23.36
C GLY A 408 25.06 -1.41 -24.06
N VAL A 409 25.88 -2.39 -24.43
CA VAL A 409 25.41 -3.65 -25.04
C VAL A 409 24.52 -4.45 -24.10
N LEU A 410 24.87 -4.54 -22.82
CA LEU A 410 24.03 -5.21 -21.81
C LEU A 410 22.71 -4.48 -21.60
N GLY A 411 22.70 -3.14 -21.63
CA GLY A 411 21.49 -2.32 -21.56
C GLY A 411 20.54 -2.59 -22.74
N GLU A 412 21.07 -2.71 -23.95
CA GLU A 412 20.28 -3.05 -25.14
C GLU A 412 19.67 -4.47 -25.03
N GLN A 413 20.44 -5.43 -24.52
CA GLN A 413 19.94 -6.79 -24.30
C GLN A 413 18.82 -6.81 -23.25
N GLN A 414 18.93 -6.03 -22.17
CA GLN A 414 17.85 -5.88 -21.19
C GLN A 414 16.60 -5.24 -21.79
N GLY A 415 16.75 -4.25 -22.66
CA GLY A 415 15.64 -3.64 -23.38
C GLY A 415 14.88 -4.68 -24.21
N LYS A 416 15.58 -5.50 -25.00
CA LYS A 416 14.98 -6.59 -25.79
C LYS A 416 14.29 -7.64 -24.94
N LEU A 417 14.85 -8.00 -23.77
CA LEU A 417 14.18 -8.90 -22.83
C LEU A 417 12.90 -8.28 -22.25
N GLY A 418 12.90 -6.97 -21.98
CA GLY A 418 11.73 -6.23 -21.52
C GLY A 418 10.59 -6.26 -22.54
N GLU A 419 10.90 -6.08 -23.83
CA GLU A 419 9.92 -6.18 -24.92
C GLU A 419 9.33 -7.60 -25.03
N LEU A 420 10.16 -8.63 -24.90
CA LEU A 420 9.70 -10.02 -24.89
C LEU A 420 8.78 -10.32 -23.70
N GLN A 421 9.08 -9.78 -22.53
CA GLN A 421 8.20 -9.90 -21.35
C GLN A 421 6.86 -9.22 -21.57
N ALA A 422 6.85 -8.03 -22.16
CA ALA A 422 5.61 -7.31 -22.46
C ALA A 422 4.75 -8.10 -23.44
N ALA A 423 5.34 -8.64 -24.54
CA ALA A 423 4.65 -9.47 -25.52
C ALA A 423 4.10 -10.78 -24.91
N LEU A 424 4.83 -11.38 -23.97
CA LEU A 424 4.39 -12.58 -23.26
C LEU A 424 3.22 -12.26 -22.31
N GLY A 425 3.26 -11.11 -21.64
CA GLY A 425 2.16 -10.60 -20.79
C GLY A 425 0.87 -10.36 -21.58
N GLU A 426 0.98 -9.81 -22.78
CA GLU A 426 -0.15 -9.61 -23.70
C GLU A 426 -0.78 -10.94 -24.13
N LYS A 427 0.04 -11.92 -24.50
CA LYS A 427 -0.44 -13.28 -24.80
C LYS A 427 -1.14 -13.93 -23.60
N GLN A 428 -0.63 -13.72 -22.40
CA GLN A 428 -1.23 -14.25 -21.17
C GLN A 428 -2.60 -13.61 -20.88
N SER A 429 -2.76 -12.31 -21.18
CA SER A 429 -4.03 -11.61 -21.03
C SER A 429 -5.08 -12.10 -22.04
N THR A 430 -4.69 -12.35 -23.29
CA THR A 430 -5.57 -12.88 -24.34
C THR A 430 -6.04 -14.30 -24.06
N VAL A 431 -5.18 -15.17 -23.56
CA VAL A 431 -5.53 -16.53 -23.14
C VAL A 431 -6.55 -16.50 -21.98
N ARG A 432 -6.46 -15.50 -21.10
CA ARG A 432 -7.33 -15.37 -19.92
C ARG A 432 -8.71 -14.80 -20.24
N THR A 433 -8.87 -14.06 -21.34
CA THR A 433 -10.08 -13.32 -21.68
C THR A 433 -10.94 -13.95 -22.77
N THR A 434 -10.51 -15.05 -23.40
CA THR A 434 -11.28 -15.69 -24.46
C THR A 434 -12.15 -16.82 -23.89
N PRO A 435 -13.44 -16.55 -23.58
CA PRO A 435 -14.35 -17.60 -23.16
C PRO A 435 -14.64 -18.54 -24.34
N PRO A 436 -14.91 -19.83 -24.10
CA PRO A 436 -15.33 -20.73 -25.16
C PRO A 436 -16.65 -20.25 -25.77
N ASP A 437 -16.74 -20.22 -27.09
CA ASP A 437 -17.98 -19.88 -27.77
C ASP A 437 -18.96 -21.09 -27.72
N LEU A 438 -19.75 -21.11 -26.68
CA LEU A 438 -20.76 -22.14 -26.42
C LEU A 438 -22.17 -21.67 -26.84
N THR A 439 -22.26 -20.53 -27.51
CA THR A 439 -23.55 -19.89 -27.83
C THR A 439 -24.51 -20.82 -28.57
N ARG A 440 -24.03 -21.55 -29.57
CA ARG A 440 -24.83 -22.50 -30.34
C ARG A 440 -25.30 -23.70 -29.52
N ASP A 441 -24.43 -24.23 -28.66
CA ASP A 441 -24.75 -25.38 -27.84
C ASP A 441 -25.75 -25.00 -26.74
N ILE A 442 -25.65 -23.81 -26.19
CA ILE A 442 -26.59 -23.26 -25.20
C ILE A 442 -27.97 -22.98 -25.86
N GLU A 443 -28.00 -22.49 -27.08
CA GLU A 443 -29.27 -22.29 -27.81
C GLU A 443 -29.97 -23.63 -28.10
N ARG A 444 -29.24 -24.64 -28.56
CA ARG A 444 -29.79 -26.00 -28.74
C ARG A 444 -30.34 -26.57 -27.45
N LEU A 445 -29.66 -26.37 -26.34
CA LEU A 445 -30.12 -26.82 -25.02
C LEU A 445 -31.41 -26.12 -24.61
N LYS A 446 -31.51 -24.79 -24.83
CA LYS A 446 -32.70 -24.00 -24.54
C LYS A 446 -33.90 -24.43 -25.37
N GLU A 447 -33.67 -24.77 -26.63
CA GLU A 447 -34.74 -25.19 -27.55
C GLU A 447 -35.27 -26.58 -27.18
N LYS A 448 -34.39 -27.56 -26.91
CA LYS A 448 -34.81 -28.87 -26.42
C LYS A 448 -35.48 -28.80 -25.03
N LEU A 449 -35.03 -27.93 -24.14
CA LEU A 449 -35.66 -27.74 -22.82
C LEU A 449 -37.08 -27.17 -22.92
N LYS A 450 -37.40 -26.34 -23.96
CA LYS A 450 -38.74 -25.78 -24.20
C LYS A 450 -39.72 -26.82 -24.75
N THR A 451 -39.23 -27.83 -25.44
CA THR A 451 -40.04 -28.87 -26.10
C THR A 451 -40.11 -30.16 -25.32
N ALA A 452 -39.29 -30.31 -24.26
CA ALA A 452 -39.27 -31.55 -23.44
C ALA A 452 -40.55 -31.71 -22.64
N ALA A 453 -41.36 -32.68 -23.02
CA ALA A 453 -42.63 -33.06 -22.37
C ALA A 453 -42.65 -34.50 -21.82
N THR A 454 -41.66 -35.33 -22.16
CA THR A 454 -41.59 -36.74 -21.79
C THR A 454 -40.27 -37.06 -21.03
N ALA A 455 -40.24 -38.25 -20.36
CA ALA A 455 -39.04 -38.72 -19.67
C ALA A 455 -37.86 -38.99 -20.65
N GLU A 456 -38.18 -39.32 -21.91
CA GLU A 456 -37.22 -39.56 -22.99
C GLU A 456 -36.57 -38.24 -23.44
N ASP A 457 -37.35 -37.18 -23.56
CA ASP A 457 -36.87 -35.84 -23.87
C ASP A 457 -35.93 -35.27 -22.78
N LEU A 458 -36.19 -35.62 -21.50
CA LEU A 458 -35.34 -35.27 -20.37
C LEU A 458 -34.00 -36.00 -20.44
N GLY A 459 -33.98 -37.27 -20.90
CA GLY A 459 -32.75 -38.03 -21.13
C GLY A 459 -31.86 -37.39 -22.20
N ASP A 460 -32.46 -36.89 -23.28
CA ASP A 460 -31.78 -36.16 -24.37
C ASP A 460 -31.16 -34.85 -23.90
N VAL A 461 -31.89 -34.10 -23.06
CA VAL A 461 -31.38 -32.86 -22.44
C VAL A 461 -30.19 -33.15 -21.54
N GLN A 462 -30.25 -34.26 -20.77
CA GLN A 462 -29.19 -34.67 -19.88
C GLN A 462 -27.94 -35.16 -20.63
N ALA A 463 -28.11 -35.82 -21.76
CA ALA A 463 -27.02 -36.21 -22.66
C ALA A 463 -26.31 -34.97 -23.26
N LEU A 464 -27.07 -33.97 -23.72
CA LEU A 464 -26.54 -32.74 -24.27
C LEU A 464 -25.78 -31.91 -23.22
N LEU A 465 -26.26 -31.93 -21.98
CA LEU A 465 -25.60 -31.29 -20.84
C LEU A 465 -24.27 -31.96 -20.51
N GLY A 466 -24.21 -33.29 -20.59
CA GLY A 466 -22.98 -34.09 -20.42
C GLY A 466 -21.96 -33.79 -21.53
N GLU A 467 -22.42 -33.66 -22.79
CA GLU A 467 -21.54 -33.28 -23.91
C GLU A 467 -20.98 -31.85 -23.73
N LEU A 468 -21.78 -30.93 -23.28
CA LEU A 468 -21.38 -29.53 -23.01
C LEU A 468 -20.36 -29.46 -21.86
N GLN A 469 -20.57 -30.23 -20.79
CA GLN A 469 -19.63 -30.34 -19.68
C GLN A 469 -18.29 -30.93 -20.13
N SER A 470 -18.30 -31.96 -20.99
CA SER A 470 -17.10 -32.55 -21.55
C SER A 470 -16.31 -31.56 -22.40
N LYS A 471 -16.98 -30.80 -23.28
CA LYS A 471 -16.36 -29.74 -24.09
C LYS A 471 -15.74 -28.63 -23.22
N ILE A 472 -16.41 -28.24 -22.15
CA ILE A 472 -15.90 -27.25 -21.20
C ILE A 472 -14.65 -27.79 -20.50
N ALA A 473 -14.68 -29.03 -20.04
CA ALA A 473 -13.54 -29.67 -19.35
C ALA A 473 -12.32 -29.80 -20.28
N GLU A 474 -12.53 -30.21 -21.53
CA GLU A 474 -11.47 -30.30 -22.54
C GLU A 474 -10.85 -28.93 -22.82
N LYS A 475 -11.67 -27.89 -22.95
CA LYS A 475 -11.19 -26.53 -23.17
C LYS A 475 -10.45 -25.96 -21.94
N GLN A 476 -10.93 -26.27 -20.74
CA GLN A 476 -10.24 -25.90 -19.51
C GLN A 476 -8.86 -26.59 -19.38
N ALA A 477 -8.77 -27.86 -19.76
CA ALA A 477 -7.51 -28.60 -19.78
C ALA A 477 -6.52 -28.01 -20.79
N SER A 478 -6.99 -27.66 -22.01
CA SER A 478 -6.18 -26.98 -23.03
C SER A 478 -5.67 -25.63 -22.54
N LEU A 479 -6.54 -24.79 -21.96
CA LEU A 479 -6.18 -23.49 -21.38
C LEU A 479 -5.17 -23.64 -20.24
N GLY A 480 -5.31 -24.66 -19.39
CA GLY A 480 -4.37 -24.97 -18.33
C GLY A 480 -2.98 -25.32 -18.88
N GLY A 481 -2.93 -26.10 -19.97
CA GLY A 481 -1.69 -26.44 -20.65
C GLY A 481 -0.99 -25.21 -21.26
N ASP A 482 -1.74 -24.31 -21.87
CA ASP A 482 -1.18 -23.08 -22.45
C ASP A 482 -0.70 -22.12 -21.37
N GLN A 483 -1.41 -22.01 -20.25
CA GLN A 483 -0.96 -21.22 -19.09
C GLN A 483 0.33 -21.79 -18.47
N ALA A 484 0.46 -23.11 -18.41
CA ALA A 484 1.68 -23.75 -17.89
C ALA A 484 2.90 -23.41 -18.78
N LYS A 485 2.75 -23.53 -20.12
CA LYS A 485 3.81 -23.15 -21.07
C LYS A 485 4.21 -21.68 -20.99
N LEU A 486 3.23 -20.79 -20.85
CA LEU A 486 3.47 -19.36 -20.66
C LEU A 486 4.19 -19.06 -19.34
N GLY A 487 3.83 -19.77 -18.27
CA GLY A 487 4.51 -19.68 -16.97
C GLY A 487 5.98 -20.14 -17.05
N GLU A 488 6.24 -21.23 -17.75
CA GLU A 488 7.63 -21.72 -17.98
C GLU A 488 8.45 -20.70 -18.80
N ALA A 489 7.87 -20.11 -19.84
CA ALA A 489 8.54 -19.09 -20.62
C ALA A 489 8.86 -17.83 -19.80
N GLN A 490 7.94 -17.40 -18.92
CA GLN A 490 8.18 -16.30 -18.00
C GLN A 490 9.30 -16.60 -17.00
N ALA A 491 9.35 -17.81 -16.47
CA ALA A 491 10.40 -18.24 -15.55
C ALA A 491 11.78 -18.20 -16.21
N LYS A 492 11.90 -18.69 -17.45
CA LYS A 492 13.15 -18.63 -18.23
C LYS A 492 13.60 -17.19 -18.51
N LEU A 493 12.67 -16.30 -18.88
CA LEU A 493 12.96 -14.89 -19.08
C LEU A 493 13.41 -14.20 -17.78
N GLY A 494 12.79 -14.52 -16.66
CA GLY A 494 13.18 -14.03 -15.33
C GLY A 494 14.60 -14.46 -14.95
N GLU A 495 14.97 -15.71 -15.24
CA GLU A 495 16.34 -16.21 -15.02
C GLU A 495 17.38 -15.49 -15.87
N GLN A 496 17.06 -15.22 -17.14
CA GLN A 496 17.95 -14.46 -18.02
C GLN A 496 18.13 -13.02 -17.54
N GLN A 497 17.06 -12.36 -17.10
CA GLN A 497 17.15 -11.01 -16.51
C GLN A 497 18.01 -10.98 -15.24
N ALA A 498 17.88 -11.99 -14.39
CA ALA A 498 18.70 -12.09 -13.18
C ALA A 498 20.18 -12.22 -13.51
N LYS A 499 20.55 -13.05 -14.48
CA LYS A 499 21.94 -13.20 -14.95
C LYS A 499 22.50 -11.89 -15.51
N LEU A 500 21.75 -11.21 -16.38
CA LEU A 500 22.15 -9.90 -16.92
C LEU A 500 22.30 -8.85 -15.82
N GLY A 501 21.43 -8.86 -14.80
CA GLY A 501 21.53 -7.97 -13.65
C GLY A 501 22.80 -8.23 -12.83
N GLU A 502 23.19 -9.49 -12.66
CA GLU A 502 24.43 -9.87 -11.96
C GLU A 502 25.67 -9.43 -12.75
N GLU A 503 25.67 -9.59 -14.08
CA GLU A 503 26.77 -9.12 -14.92
C GLU A 503 26.90 -7.60 -14.90
N GLN A 504 25.78 -6.86 -14.94
CA GLN A 504 25.79 -5.40 -14.79
C GLN A 504 26.34 -4.95 -13.44
N ALA A 505 25.97 -5.64 -12.36
CA ALA A 505 26.50 -5.33 -11.03
C ALA A 505 28.02 -5.53 -10.96
N LYS A 506 28.55 -6.61 -11.55
CA LYS A 506 29.99 -6.87 -11.60
C LYS A 506 30.74 -5.82 -12.43
N LEU A 507 30.18 -5.43 -13.58
CA LEU A 507 30.74 -4.37 -14.41
C LEU A 507 30.72 -3.02 -13.70
N GLY A 508 29.63 -2.70 -12.98
CA GLY A 508 29.53 -1.48 -12.16
C GLY A 508 30.62 -1.41 -11.06
N GLU A 509 30.87 -2.54 -10.39
CA GLU A 509 31.94 -2.61 -9.39
C GLU A 509 33.34 -2.41 -10.00
N GLN A 510 33.58 -3.01 -11.18
CA GLN A 510 34.85 -2.83 -11.89
C GLN A 510 35.03 -1.39 -12.36
N GLN A 511 33.98 -0.74 -12.87
CA GLN A 511 34.03 0.68 -13.25
C GLN A 511 34.34 1.58 -12.05
N ALA A 512 33.72 1.34 -10.90
CA ALA A 512 33.96 2.12 -9.70
C ALA A 512 35.44 2.04 -9.25
N LYS A 513 36.01 0.84 -9.27
CA LYS A 513 37.43 0.63 -8.92
C LYS A 513 38.38 1.33 -9.91
N LEU A 514 38.08 1.26 -11.19
CA LEU A 514 38.88 1.93 -12.23
C LEU A 514 38.75 3.44 -12.17
N ALA A 515 37.52 3.96 -11.91
CA ALA A 515 37.26 5.39 -11.72
C ALA A 515 38.08 5.98 -10.56
N GLU A 516 38.07 5.29 -9.43
CA GLU A 516 38.83 5.71 -8.26
C GLU A 516 40.35 5.72 -8.52
N LYS A 517 40.84 4.70 -9.22
CA LYS A 517 42.27 4.62 -9.60
C LYS A 517 42.65 5.73 -10.60
N ALA A 518 41.85 5.92 -11.64
CA ALA A 518 42.08 6.95 -12.65
C ALA A 518 41.99 8.37 -12.05
N GLY A 519 41.02 8.64 -11.16
CA GLY A 519 40.88 9.92 -10.47
C GLY A 519 42.12 10.26 -9.60
N ARG A 520 42.63 9.27 -8.85
CA ARG A 520 43.88 9.46 -8.07
C ARG A 520 45.09 9.76 -8.97
N GLN A 521 45.21 9.07 -10.09
CA GLN A 521 46.29 9.28 -11.04
C GLN A 521 46.17 10.61 -11.79
N LEU A 522 44.94 11.02 -12.15
CA LEU A 522 44.68 12.32 -12.75
C LEU A 522 45.04 13.46 -11.81
N LYS A 523 44.71 13.34 -10.52
CA LYS A 523 45.11 14.34 -9.52
C LYS A 523 46.62 14.52 -9.47
N ALA A 524 47.39 13.44 -9.51
CA ALA A 524 48.83 13.51 -9.58
C ALA A 524 49.34 14.20 -10.86
N LEU A 525 48.70 13.97 -12.02
CA LEU A 525 49.01 14.65 -13.27
C LEU A 525 48.68 16.16 -13.23
N ILE A 526 47.54 16.54 -12.60
CA ILE A 526 47.18 17.96 -12.37
C ILE A 526 48.22 18.64 -11.45
N ASP A 527 48.67 17.99 -10.39
CA ASP A 527 49.70 18.51 -9.50
C ASP A 527 51.05 18.68 -10.23
N GLU A 528 51.38 17.75 -11.13
CA GLU A 528 52.55 17.86 -11.99
C GLU A 528 52.43 19.02 -12.99
N ALA A 529 51.22 19.23 -13.58
CA ALA A 529 50.95 20.37 -14.46
C ALA A 529 51.14 21.71 -13.74
N PHE A 530 50.69 21.83 -12.48
CA PHE A 530 50.95 23.01 -11.66
C PHE A 530 52.44 23.25 -11.44
N LYS A 531 53.22 22.22 -11.16
CA LYS A 531 54.67 22.32 -10.96
C LYS A 531 55.41 22.75 -12.22
N LYS A 532 54.91 22.31 -13.39
CA LYS A 532 55.47 22.65 -14.72
C LYS A 532 55.01 24.03 -15.23
N GLY A 533 54.05 24.70 -14.55
CA GLY A 533 53.55 25.99 -14.96
C GLY A 533 52.71 26.00 -16.25
N VAL A 534 52.13 24.84 -16.64
CA VAL A 534 51.31 24.66 -17.86
C VAL A 534 49.80 24.74 -17.56
N VAL A 535 49.44 25.24 -16.40
CA VAL A 535 48.04 25.43 -15.99
C VAL A 535 47.67 26.88 -16.25
N GLU A 536 46.63 27.10 -17.04
CA GLU A 536 46.07 28.41 -17.33
C GLU A 536 44.81 28.65 -16.45
N SER A 537 44.63 29.91 -15.96
CA SER A 537 43.38 30.30 -15.36
C SER A 537 42.28 30.38 -16.42
N GLU A 538 41.05 30.05 -16.05
CA GLU A 538 39.90 30.12 -16.94
C GLU A 538 39.83 31.47 -17.69
N PRO A 539 39.63 31.46 -19.02
CA PRO A 539 39.43 32.69 -19.80
C PRO A 539 38.19 33.41 -19.29
N ARG A 540 38.28 34.71 -19.07
CA ARG A 540 37.17 35.57 -18.62
C ARG A 540 36.14 35.80 -19.70
#